data_48eccdd5c09122ccb42706c075934745
#
_entry.id   48eccdd5c09122ccb42706c075934745
#
_cell.length_a   1.000
_cell.length_b   1.000
_cell.length_c   1.000
_cell.angle_alpha   90.00
_cell.angle_beta   90.00
_cell.angle_gamma   90.00
#
_symmetry.space_group_name_H-M   'P 1'
#
loop_
_entity.id
_entity.type
_entity.pdbx_description
1 polymer ?
#
loop_
_entity_poly.entity_id
_entity_poly.type
_entity_poly.pdbx_seq_one_letter_code
_entity_poly.pdbx_strand_id
1 'polypeptide(L)'
;GIMTPAEMVDTLKEESGYKDEYLEGYKKDITPKEKEYADFVFSQEEKISAYVNELIAWAEKGDIEMIKASIPRMYEMTDPTIDAINNIMDTKMYYNEEQSEILNKKIDRFSDFICTLLALCFVMSICASFSKKCK
;
A
#
# COMPACT_ATOMS: atom_id res chain seq x y z
N GLY A 1 -30.73 1.20 0.56
CA GLY A 1 -31.56 0.09 1.02
C GLY A 1 -30.91 -0.59 2.20
N ILE A 2 -31.71 -1.17 3.07
CA ILE A 2 -31.17 -1.97 4.18
C ILE A 2 -30.86 -3.35 3.59
N MET A 3 -29.63 -3.81 3.76
CA MET A 3 -29.18 -5.14 3.33
C MET A 3 -29.97 -6.23 4.07
N THR A 4 -30.46 -7.22 3.34
CA THR A 4 -31.12 -8.39 3.94
C THR A 4 -30.09 -9.34 4.60
N PRO A 5 -30.50 -10.20 5.55
CA PRO A 5 -29.58 -11.20 6.12
C PRO A 5 -28.91 -12.11 5.07
N ALA A 6 -29.65 -12.49 4.01
CA ALA A 6 -29.08 -13.31 2.94
C ALA A 6 -27.99 -12.55 2.15
N GLU A 7 -28.26 -11.29 1.75
CA GLU A 7 -27.27 -10.45 1.09
C GLU A 7 -26.03 -10.21 1.98
N MET A 8 -26.22 -10.07 3.30
CA MET A 8 -25.12 -9.96 4.26
C MET A 8 -24.24 -11.22 4.26
N VAL A 9 -24.85 -12.40 4.29
CA VAL A 9 -24.12 -13.69 4.26
C VAL A 9 -23.31 -13.82 2.98
N ASP A 10 -23.93 -13.54 1.84
CA ASP A 10 -23.26 -13.64 0.52
C ASP A 10 -22.07 -12.68 0.44
N THR A 11 -22.25 -11.41 0.84
CA THR A 11 -21.18 -10.42 0.87
C THR A 11 -20.04 -10.83 1.80
N LEU A 12 -20.32 -11.28 3.03
CA LEU A 12 -19.29 -11.71 3.98
C LEU A 12 -18.50 -12.92 3.49
N LYS A 13 -19.15 -13.88 2.82
CA LYS A 13 -18.48 -15.03 2.22
C LYS A 13 -17.58 -14.65 1.04
N GLU A 14 -18.05 -13.75 0.18
CA GLU A 14 -17.29 -13.24 -0.95
C GLU A 14 -16.04 -12.49 -0.48
N GLU A 15 -16.18 -11.50 0.39
CA GLU A 15 -15.07 -10.72 0.94
C GLU A 15 -14.06 -11.58 1.70
N SER A 16 -14.53 -12.59 2.44
CA SER A 16 -13.64 -13.54 3.12
C SER A 16 -12.79 -14.37 2.15
N GLY A 17 -13.30 -14.65 0.95
CA GLY A 17 -12.56 -15.35 -0.10
C GLY A 17 -11.40 -14.52 -0.68
N TYR A 18 -11.58 -13.21 -0.84
CA TYR A 18 -10.53 -12.33 -1.34
C TYR A 18 -9.46 -11.99 -0.31
N LYS A 19 -9.80 -12.03 0.97
CA LYS A 19 -8.90 -11.63 2.08
C LYS A 19 -7.54 -12.33 2.01
N ASP A 20 -7.53 -13.64 1.82
CA ASP A 20 -6.31 -14.45 1.87
C ASP A 20 -5.36 -14.10 0.72
N GLU A 21 -5.90 -13.84 -0.48
CA GLU A 21 -5.11 -13.43 -1.65
C GLU A 21 -4.43 -12.07 -1.40
N TYR A 22 -5.17 -11.08 -0.88
CA TYR A 22 -4.61 -9.76 -0.58
C TYR A 22 -3.56 -9.81 0.53
N LEU A 23 -3.79 -10.55 1.59
CA LEU A 23 -2.84 -10.68 2.70
C LEU A 23 -1.54 -11.36 2.26
N GLU A 24 -1.61 -12.43 1.48
CA GLU A 24 -0.43 -13.13 0.96
C GLU A 24 0.34 -12.26 -0.04
N GLY A 25 -0.34 -11.46 -0.86
CA GLY A 25 0.28 -10.46 -1.72
C GLY A 25 1.04 -9.42 -0.91
N TYR A 26 0.40 -8.85 0.11
CA TYR A 26 0.99 -7.80 0.94
C TYR A 26 2.18 -8.30 1.78
N LYS A 27 2.13 -9.52 2.32
CA LYS A 27 3.24 -10.13 3.10
C LYS A 27 4.58 -10.10 2.36
N LYS A 28 4.56 -10.16 1.02
CA LYS A 28 5.77 -10.14 0.19
C LYS A 28 6.41 -8.76 0.05
N ASP A 29 5.64 -7.70 0.28
CA ASP A 29 6.03 -6.31 0.00
C ASP A 29 6.14 -5.45 1.28
N ILE A 30 6.22 -6.09 2.46
CA ILE A 30 6.33 -5.38 3.73
C ILE A 30 7.72 -4.75 3.87
N THR A 31 7.75 -3.44 4.05
CA THR A 31 8.99 -2.72 4.36
C THR A 31 9.30 -2.79 5.86
N PRO A 32 10.58 -2.60 6.26
CA PRO A 32 10.93 -2.55 7.68
C PRO A 32 10.19 -1.47 8.49
N LYS A 33 9.80 -0.36 7.85
CA LYS A 33 9.06 0.75 8.48
C LYS A 33 7.60 0.38 8.77
N GLU A 34 7.02 -0.51 7.97
CA GLU A 34 5.63 -0.95 8.10
C GLU A 34 5.46 -2.17 9.03
N LYS A 35 6.57 -2.86 9.31
CA LYS A 35 6.55 -4.19 9.91
C LYS A 35 5.74 -4.26 11.21
N GLU A 36 5.88 -3.28 12.10
CA GLU A 36 5.16 -3.25 13.37
C GLU A 36 3.64 -3.20 13.17
N TYR A 37 3.18 -2.34 12.27
CA TYR A 37 1.76 -2.21 11.95
C TYR A 37 1.23 -3.45 11.21
N ALA A 38 2.02 -4.00 10.29
CA ALA A 38 1.68 -5.22 9.56
C ALA A 38 1.56 -6.42 10.50
N ASP A 39 2.52 -6.62 11.41
CA ASP A 39 2.50 -7.68 12.42
C ASP A 39 1.25 -7.54 13.31
N PHE A 40 0.85 -6.31 13.68
CA PHE A 40 -0.38 -6.08 14.42
C PHE A 40 -1.61 -6.49 13.61
N VAL A 41 -1.75 -6.05 12.34
CA VAL A 41 -2.88 -6.42 11.46
C VAL A 41 -2.98 -7.94 11.34
N PHE A 42 -1.87 -8.63 11.10
CA PHE A 42 -1.87 -10.10 11.00
C PHE A 42 -2.26 -10.77 12.32
N SER A 43 -1.88 -10.20 13.46
CA SER A 43 -2.29 -10.74 14.78
C SER A 43 -3.79 -10.66 15.04
N GLN A 44 -4.52 -9.77 14.35
CA GLN A 44 -5.97 -9.64 14.47
C GLN A 44 -6.74 -10.55 13.50
N GLU A 45 -6.06 -11.11 12.50
CA GLU A 45 -6.68 -11.88 11.41
C GLU A 45 -7.57 -13.03 11.94
N GLU A 46 -7.07 -13.83 12.85
CA GLU A 46 -7.80 -14.97 13.40
C GLU A 46 -9.06 -14.53 14.17
N LYS A 47 -8.94 -13.46 14.97
CA LYS A 47 -10.05 -12.90 15.74
C LYS A 47 -11.14 -12.34 14.85
N ILE A 48 -10.75 -11.59 13.82
CA ILE A 48 -11.69 -11.00 12.86
C ILE A 48 -12.38 -12.12 12.07
N SER A 49 -11.65 -13.13 11.62
CA SER A 49 -12.20 -14.27 10.90
C SER A 49 -13.19 -15.06 11.74
N ALA A 50 -12.88 -15.30 13.02
CA ALA A 50 -13.80 -15.95 13.96
C ALA A 50 -15.08 -15.14 14.13
N TYR A 51 -14.96 -13.81 14.28
CA TYR A 51 -16.13 -12.93 14.41
C TYR A 51 -16.99 -12.90 13.13
N VAL A 52 -16.38 -12.86 11.95
CA VAL A 52 -17.11 -12.94 10.68
C VAL A 52 -17.90 -14.24 10.57
N ASN A 53 -17.32 -15.37 10.98
CA ASN A 53 -18.01 -16.67 11.01
C ASN A 53 -19.21 -16.67 12.00
N GLU A 54 -19.08 -16.02 13.15
CA GLU A 54 -20.20 -15.83 14.08
C GLU A 54 -21.32 -14.98 13.46
N LEU A 55 -20.97 -13.87 12.79
CA LEU A 55 -21.93 -13.01 12.08
C LEU A 55 -22.70 -13.80 11.00
N ILE A 56 -21.99 -14.60 10.20
CA ILE A 56 -22.60 -15.45 9.19
C ILE A 56 -23.61 -16.42 9.85
N ALA A 57 -23.20 -17.08 10.93
CA ALA A 57 -24.05 -18.04 11.62
C ALA A 57 -25.31 -17.38 12.24
N TRP A 58 -25.21 -16.16 12.77
CA TRP A 58 -26.36 -15.42 13.27
C TRP A 58 -27.27 -14.94 12.14
N ALA A 59 -26.69 -14.45 11.03
CA ALA A 59 -27.45 -14.01 9.87
C ALA A 59 -28.22 -15.18 9.21
N GLU A 60 -27.61 -16.35 9.07
CA GLU A 60 -28.25 -17.57 8.55
C GLU A 60 -29.43 -18.02 9.42
N LYS A 61 -29.37 -17.78 10.76
CA LYS A 61 -30.46 -18.07 11.69
C LYS A 61 -31.50 -16.95 11.78
N GLY A 62 -31.26 -15.81 11.15
CA GLY A 62 -32.11 -14.61 11.28
C GLY A 62 -32.03 -13.95 12.67
N ASP A 63 -30.96 -14.16 13.42
CA ASP A 63 -30.76 -13.68 14.78
C ASP A 63 -30.23 -12.24 14.78
N ILE A 64 -31.09 -11.30 14.42
CA ILE A 64 -30.79 -9.88 14.30
C ILE A 64 -30.38 -9.26 15.63
N GLU A 65 -30.92 -9.75 16.75
CA GLU A 65 -30.59 -9.22 18.08
C GLU A 65 -29.15 -9.56 18.49
N MET A 66 -28.66 -10.76 18.18
CA MET A 66 -27.25 -11.10 18.40
C MET A 66 -26.31 -10.29 17.52
N ILE A 67 -26.66 -10.05 16.26
CA ILE A 67 -25.89 -9.19 15.36
C ILE A 67 -25.79 -7.76 15.95
N LYS A 68 -26.89 -7.18 16.37
CA LYS A 68 -26.90 -5.84 16.98
C LYS A 68 -26.09 -5.79 18.28
N ALA A 69 -26.24 -6.79 19.14
CA ALA A 69 -25.51 -6.86 20.42
C ALA A 69 -24.01 -7.02 20.23
N SER A 70 -23.55 -7.53 19.08
CA SER A 70 -22.13 -7.72 18.77
C SER A 70 -21.43 -6.46 18.19
N ILE A 71 -22.19 -5.40 17.82
CA ILE A 71 -21.64 -4.19 17.21
C ILE A 71 -20.50 -3.55 18.03
N PRO A 72 -20.61 -3.36 19.36
CA PRO A 72 -19.50 -2.81 20.14
C PRO A 72 -18.22 -3.64 20.03
N ARG A 73 -18.33 -4.97 20.07
CA ARG A 73 -17.20 -5.89 19.90
C ARG A 73 -16.57 -5.76 18.51
N MET A 74 -17.39 -5.50 17.49
CA MET A 74 -16.88 -5.21 16.14
C MET A 74 -15.95 -4.00 16.15
N TYR A 75 -16.39 -2.89 16.71
CA TYR A 75 -15.58 -1.67 16.79
C TYR A 75 -14.29 -1.86 17.59
N GLU A 76 -14.35 -2.55 18.73
CA GLU A 76 -13.16 -2.86 19.54
C GLU A 76 -12.08 -3.62 18.76
N MET A 77 -12.46 -4.44 17.77
CA MET A 77 -11.51 -5.21 16.95
C MET A 77 -11.11 -4.43 15.69
N THR A 78 -12.05 -3.74 15.05
CA THR A 78 -11.81 -3.12 13.74
C THR A 78 -11.12 -1.77 13.85
N ASP A 79 -11.46 -0.93 14.82
CA ASP A 79 -10.88 0.41 14.92
C ASP A 79 -9.36 0.40 15.05
N PRO A 80 -8.73 -0.37 15.96
CA PRO A 80 -7.27 -0.40 16.03
C PRO A 80 -6.63 -1.06 14.79
N THR A 81 -7.35 -1.95 14.11
CA THR A 81 -6.87 -2.57 12.88
C THR A 81 -6.90 -1.58 11.72
N ILE A 82 -7.95 -0.75 11.62
CA ILE A 82 -8.06 0.33 10.63
C ILE A 82 -6.98 1.37 10.88
N ASP A 83 -6.72 1.75 12.13
CA ASP A 83 -5.63 2.68 12.49
C ASP A 83 -4.26 2.14 12.06
N ALA A 84 -3.99 0.86 12.27
CA ALA A 84 -2.76 0.22 11.81
C ALA A 84 -2.65 0.22 10.27
N ILE A 85 -3.73 -0.07 9.56
CA ILE A 85 -3.78 -0.02 8.09
C ILE A 85 -3.51 1.41 7.58
N ASN A 86 -4.11 2.42 8.21
CA ASN A 86 -3.86 3.82 7.86
C ASN A 86 -2.39 4.20 8.05
N ASN A 87 -1.76 3.77 9.14
CA ASN A 87 -0.33 3.99 9.37
C ASN A 87 0.55 3.28 8.33
N ILE A 88 0.16 2.09 7.85
CA ILE A 88 0.83 1.41 6.73
C ILE A 88 0.72 2.26 5.45
N MET A 89 -0.47 2.76 5.14
CA MET A 89 -0.72 3.58 3.96
C MET A 89 0.11 4.86 3.98
N ASP A 90 0.12 5.57 5.11
CA ASP A 90 0.91 6.79 5.29
C ASP A 90 2.41 6.51 5.15
N THR A 91 2.89 5.41 5.73
CA THR A 91 4.29 4.99 5.61
C THR A 91 4.68 4.67 4.16
N LYS A 92 3.80 4.00 3.40
CA LYS A 92 4.04 3.73 1.96
C LYS A 92 4.03 4.99 1.12
N MET A 93 3.12 5.92 1.38
CA MET A 93 3.09 7.20 0.67
C MET A 93 4.39 7.99 0.89
N TYR A 94 4.82 8.12 2.15
CA TYR A 94 6.07 8.80 2.49
C TYR A 94 7.29 8.13 1.84
N TYR A 95 7.37 6.80 1.86
CA TYR A 95 8.45 6.04 1.24
C TYR A 95 8.50 6.26 -0.28
N ASN A 96 7.35 6.28 -0.95
CA ASN A 96 7.27 6.54 -2.38
C ASN A 96 7.70 7.97 -2.74
N GLU A 97 7.35 8.96 -1.93
CA GLU A 97 7.81 10.36 -2.10
C GLU A 97 9.33 10.46 -1.94
N GLU A 98 9.90 9.84 -0.91
CA GLU A 98 11.36 9.80 -0.68
C GLU A 98 12.11 9.13 -1.84
N GLN A 99 11.60 8.01 -2.35
CA GLN A 99 12.19 7.32 -3.51
C GLN A 99 12.09 8.16 -4.79
N SER A 100 10.97 8.84 -5.00
CA SER A 100 10.78 9.75 -6.13
C SER A 100 11.76 10.92 -6.07
N GLU A 101 11.97 11.52 -4.90
CA GLU A 101 12.93 12.60 -4.72
C GLU A 101 14.37 12.16 -4.99
N ILE A 102 14.76 10.98 -4.48
CA ILE A 102 16.09 10.39 -4.75
C ILE A 102 16.29 10.13 -6.24
N LEU A 103 15.27 9.60 -6.92
CA LEU A 103 15.32 9.33 -8.35
C LEU A 103 15.45 10.63 -9.15
N ASN A 104 14.66 11.66 -8.83
CA ASN A 104 14.73 12.96 -9.47
C ASN A 104 16.13 13.58 -9.31
N LYS A 105 16.72 13.57 -8.12
CA LYS A 105 18.09 14.04 -7.89
C LYS A 105 19.13 13.28 -8.72
N LYS A 106 18.95 11.96 -8.94
CA LYS A 106 19.84 11.18 -9.81
C LYS A 106 19.70 11.57 -11.28
N ILE A 107 18.47 11.78 -11.72
CA ILE A 107 18.18 12.22 -13.11
C ILE A 107 18.79 13.60 -13.38
N ASP A 108 18.64 14.55 -12.46
CA ASP A 108 19.21 15.89 -12.58
C ASP A 108 20.73 15.83 -12.71
N ARG A 109 21.41 15.09 -11.83
CA ARG A 109 22.88 14.91 -11.92
C ARG A 109 23.33 14.27 -13.22
N PHE A 110 22.57 13.30 -13.74
CA PHE A 110 22.88 12.67 -15.01
C PHE A 110 22.69 13.64 -16.18
N SER A 111 21.63 14.46 -16.15
CA SER A 111 21.38 15.52 -17.12
C SER A 111 22.53 16.54 -17.13
N ASP A 112 22.97 17.02 -15.98
CA ASP A 112 24.09 17.95 -15.85
C ASP A 112 25.38 17.37 -16.42
N PHE A 113 25.66 16.11 -16.17
CA PHE A 113 26.82 15.39 -16.71
C PHE A 113 26.77 15.33 -18.24
N ILE A 114 25.63 14.99 -18.84
CA ILE A 114 25.46 14.97 -20.30
C ILE A 114 25.63 16.35 -20.91
N CYS A 115 25.03 17.39 -20.30
CA CYS A 115 25.19 18.77 -20.76
C CYS A 115 26.66 19.22 -20.74
N THR A 116 27.39 18.87 -19.68
CA THR A 116 28.84 19.18 -19.57
C THR A 116 29.65 18.47 -20.64
N LEU A 117 29.39 17.19 -20.92
CA LEU A 117 30.05 16.44 -21.99
C LEU A 117 29.80 17.08 -23.37
N LEU A 118 28.55 17.45 -23.66
CA LEU A 118 28.20 18.08 -24.93
C LEU A 118 28.91 19.44 -25.10
N ALA A 119 28.98 20.24 -24.04
CA ALA A 119 29.70 21.49 -24.04
C ALA A 119 31.21 21.33 -24.33
N LEU A 120 31.85 20.32 -23.69
CA LEU A 120 33.26 20.00 -23.95
C LEU A 120 33.49 19.52 -25.39
N CYS A 121 32.62 18.66 -25.92
CA CYS A 121 32.70 18.21 -27.31
C CYS A 121 32.56 19.38 -28.30
N PHE A 122 31.68 20.33 -27.99
CA PHE A 122 31.50 21.55 -28.81
C PHE A 122 32.75 22.43 -28.82
N VAL A 123 33.33 22.68 -27.64
CA VAL A 123 34.58 23.44 -27.51
C VAL A 123 35.72 22.78 -28.25
N MET A 124 35.90 21.45 -28.11
CA MET A 124 36.94 20.73 -28.84
C MET A 124 36.76 20.81 -30.36
N SER A 125 35.52 20.73 -30.86
CA SER A 125 35.20 20.84 -32.28
C SER A 125 35.58 22.21 -32.84
N ILE A 126 35.33 23.30 -32.08
CA ILE A 126 35.75 24.65 -32.42
C ILE A 126 37.27 24.76 -32.47
N CYS A 127 37.97 24.31 -31.44
CA CYS A 127 39.45 24.34 -31.40
C CYS A 127 40.09 23.56 -32.55
N ALA A 128 39.55 22.40 -32.90
CA ALA A 128 40.02 21.61 -34.03
C ALA A 128 39.80 22.34 -35.37
N SER A 129 38.71 23.07 -35.52
CA SER A 129 38.40 23.87 -36.71
C SER A 129 39.35 25.06 -36.90
N PHE A 130 39.73 25.71 -35.80
CA PHE A 130 40.70 26.83 -35.83
C PHE A 130 42.13 26.34 -36.12
N SER A 131 42.54 25.20 -35.57
CA SER A 131 43.86 24.58 -35.81
C SER A 131 44.11 24.22 -37.29
N LYS A 132 43.05 23.91 -38.02
CA LYS A 132 43.15 23.64 -39.47
C LYS A 132 43.30 24.89 -40.36
N LYS A 133 42.94 26.07 -39.86
CA LYS A 133 43.05 27.35 -40.60
C LYS A 133 44.40 28.04 -40.42
N CYS A 134 45.21 27.59 -39.48
CA CYS A 134 46.55 28.14 -39.22
C CYS A 134 47.68 27.37 -39.89
N LYS A 135 47.38 26.43 -40.75
CA LYS A 135 48.31 25.73 -41.64
C LYS A 135 48.07 26.17 -43.08
#